data_3044f35412b973752411e56c01dda5ae
#
_entry.id   3044f35412b973752411e56c01dda5ae
#
_cell.length_a   1.000
_cell.length_b   1.000
_cell.length_c   1.000
_cell.angle_alpha   90.00
_cell.angle_beta   90.00
_cell.angle_gamma   90.00
#
_symmetry.space_group_name_H-M   'P 1'
#
loop_
_entity.id
_entity.type
_entity.pdbx_description
1 polymer ?
#
loop_
_entity_poly.entity_id
_entity_poly.type
_entity_poly.pdbx_seq_one_letter_code
_entity_poly.pdbx_strand_id
1 'polypeptide(L)'
;MKTVKDYIRTIPDFPHEGIMFRDVTTLFSDPRGLRLAIDQLLEPYVGQKIDKVIGLEARGFILGGAVAHQLGVGFVPVRKKGKLPGKTISQDYKLEYGEATVEIHEDALEAGERVLIVDDLLATGGTAVAGIKLVEQLGAQVVSCAFVVDLPELGGRKVLTDMGLDVHTICDFEGA
;
A
#
# COMPACT_ATOMS: atom_id res chain seq x y z
N MET A 1 9.07 0.96 25.60
CA MET A 1 8.83 0.01 24.50
C MET A 1 8.79 0.78 23.18
N LYS A 2 9.53 0.31 22.18
CA LYS A 2 9.53 0.95 20.86
C LYS A 2 8.22 0.72 20.10
N THR A 3 7.72 1.77 19.49
CA THR A 3 6.60 1.70 18.53
C THR A 3 7.13 1.50 17.13
N VAL A 4 6.25 1.18 16.19
CA VAL A 4 6.64 1.08 14.76
C VAL A 4 7.36 2.35 14.32
N LYS A 5 6.84 3.51 14.68
CA LYS A 5 7.43 4.81 14.32
C LYS A 5 8.90 4.94 14.77
N ASP A 6 9.24 4.38 15.92
CA ASP A 6 10.60 4.46 16.48
C ASP A 6 11.63 3.71 15.65
N TYR A 7 11.21 2.73 14.83
CA TYR A 7 12.10 1.98 13.95
C TYR A 7 12.33 2.65 12.60
N ILE A 8 11.55 3.68 12.27
CA ILE A 8 11.62 4.36 10.98
C ILE A 8 12.57 5.55 11.10
N ARG A 9 13.61 5.57 10.26
CA ARG A 9 14.53 6.71 10.24
C ARG A 9 14.09 7.75 9.23
N THR A 10 14.47 8.99 9.48
CA THR A 10 14.26 10.10 8.55
C THR A 10 15.58 10.43 7.87
N ILE A 11 15.55 10.51 6.54
CA ILE A 11 16.69 10.94 5.74
C ILE A 11 16.30 12.31 5.15
N PRO A 12 16.90 13.41 5.66
CA PRO A 12 16.57 14.73 5.12
C PRO A 12 17.14 14.92 3.71
N ASP A 13 16.49 15.76 2.94
CA ASP A 13 16.94 16.14 1.60
C ASP A 13 17.11 14.96 0.64
N PHE A 14 16.19 14.01 0.68
CA PHE A 14 16.17 12.87 -0.24
C PHE A 14 14.74 12.69 -0.81
N PRO A 15 14.58 12.47 -2.12
CA PRO A 15 15.60 12.39 -3.17
C PRO A 15 16.15 13.76 -3.58
N HIS A 16 15.61 14.85 -3.06
CA HIS A 16 16.12 16.20 -3.30
C HIS A 16 15.87 17.10 -2.09
N GLU A 17 16.49 18.29 -2.11
CA GLU A 17 16.43 19.25 -1.02
C GLU A 17 14.97 19.58 -0.62
N GLY A 18 14.73 19.65 0.69
CA GLY A 18 13.42 19.96 1.26
C GLY A 18 12.53 18.78 1.53
N ILE A 19 12.89 17.59 1.05
CA ILE A 19 12.09 16.38 1.27
C ILE A 19 12.64 15.60 2.48
N MET A 20 11.74 15.31 3.42
CA MET A 20 12.03 14.44 4.57
C MET A 20 11.62 13.02 4.23
N PHE A 21 12.57 12.22 3.77
CA PHE A 21 12.31 10.84 3.38
C PHE A 21 12.17 9.93 4.60
N ARG A 22 11.04 9.26 4.72
CA ARG A 22 10.78 8.31 5.82
C ARG A 22 11.15 6.92 5.35
N ASP A 23 12.27 6.42 5.85
CA ASP A 23 12.86 5.16 5.40
C ASP A 23 12.38 4.01 6.27
N VAL A 24 11.59 3.11 5.68
CA VAL A 24 11.05 1.93 6.37
C VAL A 24 12.00 0.73 6.32
N THR A 25 13.13 0.82 5.62
CA THR A 25 14.06 -0.31 5.54
C THR A 25 14.65 -0.66 6.90
N THR A 26 14.84 0.32 7.77
CA THR A 26 15.29 0.07 9.14
C THR A 26 14.23 -0.62 10.01
N LEU A 27 12.95 -0.38 9.71
CA LEU A 27 11.84 -1.11 10.31
C LEU A 27 11.86 -2.57 9.85
N PHE A 28 12.04 -2.80 8.56
CA PHE A 28 12.01 -4.15 7.98
C PHE A 28 13.22 -4.99 8.40
N SER A 29 14.38 -4.37 8.58
CA SER A 29 15.61 -5.10 8.93
C SER A 29 15.67 -5.51 10.40
N ASP A 30 14.83 -4.93 11.24
CA ASP A 30 14.74 -5.31 12.64
C ASP A 30 13.65 -6.37 12.83
N PRO A 31 13.97 -7.53 13.42
CA PRO A 31 12.99 -8.60 13.54
C PRO A 31 11.78 -8.25 14.41
N ARG A 32 11.96 -7.39 15.41
CA ARG A 32 10.85 -6.92 16.25
C ARG A 32 10.03 -5.86 15.52
N GLY A 33 10.72 -4.95 14.82
CA GLY A 33 10.07 -3.91 14.03
C GLY A 33 9.22 -4.47 12.93
N LEU A 34 9.76 -5.41 12.16
CA LEU A 34 9.01 -6.06 11.08
C LEU A 34 7.79 -6.81 11.60
N ARG A 35 7.96 -7.60 12.67
CA ARG A 35 6.85 -8.33 13.29
C ARG A 35 5.76 -7.39 13.77
N LEU A 36 6.15 -6.32 14.47
CA LEU A 36 5.20 -5.34 15.00
C LEU A 36 4.42 -4.67 13.88
N ALA A 37 5.09 -4.30 12.79
CA ALA A 37 4.44 -3.69 11.63
C ALA A 37 3.41 -4.63 11.00
N ILE A 38 3.78 -5.89 10.76
CA ILE A 38 2.87 -6.86 10.16
C ILE A 38 1.67 -7.10 11.09
N ASP A 39 1.90 -7.31 12.38
CA ASP A 39 0.82 -7.55 13.34
C ASP A 39 -0.16 -6.38 13.39
N GLN A 40 0.34 -5.14 13.39
CA GLN A 40 -0.51 -3.96 13.42
C GLN A 40 -1.23 -3.70 12.09
N LEU A 41 -0.61 -4.03 10.96
CA LEU A 41 -1.28 -3.92 9.66
C LEU A 41 -2.46 -4.88 9.53
N LEU A 42 -2.30 -6.11 10.01
CA LEU A 42 -3.34 -7.13 9.81
C LEU A 42 -4.43 -7.11 10.88
N GLU A 43 -4.17 -6.51 12.04
CA GLU A 43 -5.06 -6.55 13.19
C GLU A 43 -6.53 -6.21 12.87
N PRO A 44 -6.84 -5.13 12.14
CA PRO A 44 -8.24 -4.80 11.85
C PRO A 44 -8.96 -5.82 10.98
N TYR A 45 -8.21 -6.69 10.31
CA TYR A 45 -8.75 -7.60 9.30
C TYR A 45 -8.92 -9.03 9.78
N VAL A 46 -8.44 -9.34 10.98
CA VAL A 46 -8.63 -10.66 11.60
C VAL A 46 -10.12 -10.89 11.80
N GLY A 47 -10.63 -11.99 11.26
CA GLY A 47 -12.05 -12.29 11.34
C GLY A 47 -12.91 -11.64 10.26
N GLN A 48 -12.35 -10.75 9.44
CA GLN A 48 -13.06 -10.20 8.29
C GLN A 48 -12.84 -11.07 7.06
N LYS A 49 -13.81 -11.05 6.16
CA LYS A 49 -13.67 -11.76 4.90
C LYS A 49 -12.79 -10.96 3.94
N ILE A 50 -11.57 -11.43 3.75
CA ILE A 50 -10.63 -10.95 2.74
C ILE A 50 -10.30 -12.14 1.86
N ASP A 51 -10.43 -11.97 0.55
CA ASP A 51 -10.12 -13.04 -0.41
C ASP A 51 -8.69 -12.95 -0.91
N LYS A 52 -8.18 -11.74 -1.12
CA LYS A 52 -6.81 -11.51 -1.58
C LYS A 52 -6.24 -10.23 -1.02
N VAL A 53 -4.93 -10.19 -0.93
CA VAL A 53 -4.17 -8.98 -0.58
C VAL A 53 -3.41 -8.52 -1.81
N ILE A 54 -3.52 -7.24 -2.12
CA ILE A 54 -2.73 -6.58 -3.16
C ILE A 54 -1.62 -5.79 -2.50
N GLY A 55 -0.40 -5.94 -3.03
CA GLY A 55 0.72 -5.07 -2.68
C GLY A 55 1.07 -4.15 -3.83
N LEU A 56 1.37 -2.90 -3.52
CA LEU A 56 1.83 -1.91 -4.50
C LEU A 56 3.36 -1.92 -4.56
N GLU A 57 3.90 -1.94 -5.77
CA GLU A 57 5.37 -1.96 -5.99
C GLU A 57 6.02 -0.75 -5.31
N ALA A 58 7.13 -0.92 -4.64
CA ALA A 58 7.85 -2.16 -4.43
C ALA A 58 7.75 -2.63 -2.98
N ARG A 59 7.79 -1.73 -2.00
CA ARG A 59 7.83 -2.11 -0.57
C ARG A 59 6.52 -2.70 -0.08
N GLY A 60 5.40 -2.38 -0.75
CA GLY A 60 4.12 -3.02 -0.47
C GLY A 60 4.10 -4.53 -0.73
N PHE A 61 5.04 -5.05 -1.53
CA PHE A 61 5.17 -6.50 -1.76
C PHE A 61 5.62 -7.22 -0.49
N ILE A 62 6.58 -6.64 0.22
CA ILE A 62 7.11 -7.24 1.45
C ILE A 62 6.01 -7.32 2.50
N LEU A 63 5.33 -6.20 2.71
CA LEU A 63 4.26 -6.09 3.70
C LEU A 63 3.04 -6.90 3.29
N GLY A 64 2.61 -6.76 2.04
CA GLY A 64 1.42 -7.44 1.52
C GLY A 64 1.58 -8.95 1.50
N GLY A 65 2.76 -9.45 1.13
CA GLY A 65 3.05 -10.87 1.16
C GLY A 65 2.95 -11.45 2.56
N ALA A 66 3.51 -10.76 3.55
CA ALA A 66 3.45 -11.20 4.94
C ALA A 66 2.02 -11.16 5.48
N VAL A 67 1.27 -10.09 5.19
CA VAL A 67 -0.13 -9.96 5.62
C VAL A 67 -1.00 -11.06 4.98
N ALA A 68 -0.84 -11.31 3.69
CA ALA A 68 -1.58 -12.37 2.98
C ALA A 68 -1.31 -13.74 3.62
N HIS A 69 -0.05 -14.05 3.89
CA HIS A 69 0.35 -15.29 4.53
C HIS A 69 -0.33 -15.45 5.90
N GLN A 70 -0.30 -14.41 6.72
CA GLN A 70 -0.89 -14.45 8.06
C GLN A 70 -2.43 -14.56 8.02
N LEU A 71 -3.06 -13.95 7.04
CA LEU A 71 -4.51 -14.05 6.85
C LEU A 71 -4.93 -15.36 6.16
N GLY A 72 -3.97 -16.11 5.62
CA GLY A 72 -4.27 -17.38 4.92
C GLY A 72 -4.89 -17.17 3.55
N VAL A 73 -4.55 -16.08 2.87
CA VAL A 73 -5.09 -15.74 1.55
C VAL A 73 -3.97 -15.53 0.53
N GLY A 74 -4.33 -15.38 -0.74
CA GLY A 74 -3.38 -15.14 -1.81
C GLY A 74 -2.92 -13.69 -1.90
N PHE A 75 -1.77 -13.49 -2.56
CA PHE A 75 -1.18 -12.19 -2.80
C PHE A 75 -1.16 -11.87 -4.29
N VAL A 76 -1.49 -10.61 -4.65
CA VAL A 76 -1.49 -10.12 -6.02
C VAL A 76 -0.63 -8.87 -6.11
N PRO A 77 0.38 -8.84 -7.01
CA PRO A 77 1.19 -7.64 -7.22
C PRO A 77 0.50 -6.66 -8.17
N VAL A 78 0.56 -5.38 -7.82
CA VAL A 78 0.32 -4.27 -8.74
C VAL A 78 1.68 -3.63 -9.01
N ARG A 79 2.08 -3.57 -10.27
CA ARG A 79 3.42 -3.15 -10.65
C ARG A 79 3.40 -2.02 -11.67
N LYS A 80 4.52 -1.34 -11.77
CA LYS A 80 4.73 -0.32 -12.81
C LYS A 80 4.69 -0.96 -14.19
N LYS A 81 4.26 -0.17 -15.17
CA LYS A 81 4.11 -0.62 -16.56
C LYS A 81 5.35 -1.36 -17.05
N GLY A 82 5.10 -2.49 -17.71
CA GLY A 82 6.15 -3.31 -18.34
C GLY A 82 6.86 -4.29 -17.41
N LYS A 83 6.46 -4.36 -16.13
CA LYS A 83 7.10 -5.28 -15.17
C LYS A 83 6.42 -6.63 -15.07
N LEU A 84 5.14 -6.72 -15.41
CA LEU A 84 4.39 -7.98 -15.35
C LEU A 84 4.41 -8.69 -16.71
N PRO A 85 4.70 -9.99 -16.72
CA PRO A 85 4.60 -10.78 -17.94
C PRO A 85 3.15 -11.11 -18.26
N GLY A 86 2.84 -11.34 -19.54
CA GLY A 86 1.53 -11.78 -19.96
C GLY A 86 0.52 -10.65 -20.10
N LYS A 87 -0.74 -11.01 -20.03
CA LYS A 87 -1.83 -10.06 -20.25
C LYS A 87 -2.18 -9.29 -19.00
N THR A 88 -2.18 -7.97 -19.12
CA THR A 88 -2.44 -7.05 -18.01
C THR A 88 -3.51 -6.04 -18.41
N ILE A 89 -4.12 -5.42 -17.41
CA ILE A 89 -4.84 -4.17 -17.56
C ILE A 89 -4.04 -3.07 -16.86
N SER A 90 -4.20 -1.84 -17.28
CA SER A 90 -3.40 -0.72 -16.80
C SER A 90 -4.25 0.45 -16.35
N GLN A 91 -3.67 1.27 -15.48
CA GLN A 91 -4.29 2.50 -15.01
C GLN A 91 -3.23 3.56 -14.84
N ASP A 92 -3.46 4.71 -15.46
CA ASP A 92 -2.60 5.88 -15.34
C ASP A 92 -2.92 6.63 -14.05
N TYR A 93 -1.91 7.30 -13.51
CA TYR A 93 -2.07 8.24 -12.41
C TYR A 93 -1.08 9.39 -12.54
N LYS A 94 -1.47 10.55 -12.01
CA LYS A 94 -0.65 11.76 -12.12
C LYS A 94 0.40 11.79 -11.01
N LEU A 95 1.60 12.20 -11.41
CA LEU A 95 2.68 12.55 -10.50
C LEU A 95 2.78 14.07 -10.44
N GLU A 96 3.58 14.58 -9.51
CA GLU A 96 3.91 16.00 -9.44
C GLU A 96 4.51 16.47 -10.77
N TYR A 97 5.33 15.63 -11.38
CA TYR A 97 5.94 15.87 -12.70
C TYR A 97 5.66 14.70 -13.61
N GLY A 98 4.62 14.82 -14.45
CA GLY A 98 4.27 13.80 -15.43
C GLY A 98 3.22 12.81 -14.94
N GLU A 99 3.22 11.66 -15.59
CA GLU A 99 2.28 10.57 -15.30
C GLU A 99 3.04 9.27 -15.14
N ALA A 100 2.43 8.34 -14.43
CA ALA A 100 2.90 6.96 -14.31
C ALA A 100 1.74 6.02 -14.54
N THR A 101 2.05 4.77 -14.82
CA THR A 101 1.06 3.72 -15.09
C THR A 101 1.38 2.50 -14.25
N VAL A 102 0.37 1.92 -13.63
CA VAL A 102 0.46 0.64 -12.94
C VAL A 102 -0.40 -0.39 -13.64
N GLU A 103 -0.03 -1.65 -13.46
CA GLU A 103 -0.68 -2.79 -14.10
C GLU A 103 -0.97 -3.89 -13.11
N ILE A 104 -2.02 -4.66 -13.43
CA ILE A 104 -2.38 -5.90 -12.74
C ILE A 104 -2.66 -6.95 -13.81
N HIS A 105 -2.40 -8.22 -13.53
CA HIS A 105 -2.79 -9.28 -14.45
C HIS A 105 -4.30 -9.30 -14.64
N GLU A 106 -4.76 -9.49 -15.87
CA GLU A 106 -6.20 -9.50 -16.18
C GLU A 106 -6.96 -10.65 -15.51
N ASP A 107 -6.25 -11.71 -15.13
CA ASP A 107 -6.81 -12.89 -14.46
C ASP A 107 -6.52 -12.93 -12.95
N ALA A 108 -6.00 -11.84 -12.40
CA ALA A 108 -5.56 -11.82 -11.00
C ALA A 108 -6.70 -11.93 -9.98
N LEU A 109 -7.85 -11.39 -10.33
CA LEU A 109 -9.01 -11.31 -9.43
C LEU A 109 -10.25 -11.84 -10.13
N GLU A 110 -11.12 -12.45 -9.35
CA GLU A 110 -12.45 -12.84 -9.80
C GLU A 110 -13.49 -11.81 -9.37
N ALA A 111 -14.56 -11.69 -10.14
CA ALA A 111 -15.65 -10.78 -9.81
C ALA A 111 -16.22 -11.09 -8.42
N GLY A 112 -16.44 -10.05 -7.64
CA GLY A 112 -16.98 -10.17 -6.29
C GLY A 112 -15.95 -10.47 -5.20
N GLU A 113 -14.69 -10.71 -5.54
CA GLU A 113 -13.66 -10.91 -4.51
C GLU A 113 -13.45 -9.65 -3.68
N ARG A 114 -13.16 -9.87 -2.39
CA ARG A 114 -12.93 -8.81 -1.42
C ARG A 114 -11.42 -8.65 -1.21
N VAL A 115 -10.91 -7.47 -1.48
CA VAL A 115 -9.47 -7.21 -1.59
C VAL A 115 -9.01 -6.18 -0.56
N LEU A 116 -7.87 -6.45 0.06
CA LEU A 116 -7.13 -5.51 0.89
C LEU A 116 -5.93 -4.99 0.11
N ILE A 117 -5.77 -3.68 0.01
CA ILE A 117 -4.58 -3.07 -0.59
C ILE A 117 -3.61 -2.65 0.51
N VAL A 118 -2.33 -3.02 0.33
CA VAL A 118 -1.27 -2.76 1.32
C VAL A 118 -0.10 -2.05 0.66
N ASP A 119 0.41 -1.02 1.32
CA ASP A 119 1.64 -0.34 0.93
C ASP A 119 2.35 0.19 2.18
N ASP A 120 3.56 0.69 2.01
CA ASP A 120 4.33 1.21 3.13
C ASP A 120 3.91 2.64 3.50
N LEU A 121 3.59 3.47 2.52
CA LEU A 121 3.42 4.89 2.74
C LEU A 121 2.23 5.43 1.94
N LEU A 122 1.40 6.23 2.62
CA LEU A 122 0.31 6.98 2.00
C LEU A 122 0.73 8.44 1.92
N ALA A 123 1.01 8.91 0.71
CA ALA A 123 1.36 10.31 0.44
C ALA A 123 0.17 11.05 -0.18
N THR A 124 0.17 11.24 -1.48
CA THR A 124 -0.94 11.90 -2.19
C THR A 124 -2.11 10.96 -2.48
N GLY A 125 -1.89 9.66 -2.44
CA GLY A 125 -2.90 8.64 -2.71
C GLY A 125 -3.01 8.22 -4.17
N GLY A 126 -2.22 8.80 -5.07
CA GLY A 126 -2.34 8.52 -6.51
C GLY A 126 -2.15 7.06 -6.88
N THR A 127 -1.10 6.42 -6.35
CA THR A 127 -0.84 5.01 -6.63
C THR A 127 -1.95 4.11 -6.08
N ALA A 128 -2.40 4.39 -4.86
CA ALA A 128 -3.50 3.63 -4.25
C ALA A 128 -4.79 3.77 -5.05
N VAL A 129 -5.13 4.98 -5.50
CA VAL A 129 -6.31 5.21 -6.35
C VAL A 129 -6.21 4.41 -7.64
N ALA A 130 -5.04 4.39 -8.29
CA ALA A 130 -4.84 3.60 -9.50
C ALA A 130 -5.04 2.10 -9.24
N GLY A 131 -4.51 1.59 -8.12
CA GLY A 131 -4.74 0.21 -7.70
C GLY A 131 -6.21 -0.11 -7.48
N ILE A 132 -6.93 0.78 -6.83
CA ILE A 132 -8.37 0.64 -6.58
C ILE A 132 -9.13 0.54 -7.91
N LYS A 133 -8.82 1.42 -8.87
CA LYS A 133 -9.47 1.42 -10.18
C LYS A 133 -9.20 0.11 -10.94
N LEU A 134 -8.00 -0.45 -10.83
CA LEU A 134 -7.69 -1.74 -11.45
C LEU A 134 -8.54 -2.86 -10.84
N VAL A 135 -8.69 -2.88 -9.52
CA VAL A 135 -9.53 -3.87 -8.82
C VAL A 135 -10.98 -3.76 -9.29
N GLU A 136 -11.50 -2.55 -9.40
CA GLU A 136 -12.86 -2.30 -9.84
C GLU A 136 -13.08 -2.75 -11.30
N GLN A 137 -12.10 -2.50 -12.17
CA GLN A 137 -12.15 -2.95 -13.57
C GLN A 137 -12.27 -4.46 -13.68
N LEU A 138 -11.69 -5.22 -12.75
CA LEU A 138 -11.81 -6.68 -12.72
C LEU A 138 -13.08 -7.17 -12.02
N GLY A 139 -13.92 -6.26 -11.56
CA GLY A 139 -15.19 -6.61 -10.91
C GLY A 139 -15.08 -7.00 -9.44
N ALA A 140 -13.90 -6.84 -8.84
CA ALA A 140 -13.67 -7.09 -7.43
C ALA A 140 -13.90 -5.82 -6.60
N GLN A 141 -13.89 -5.93 -5.28
CA GLN A 141 -14.16 -4.85 -4.36
C GLN A 141 -12.98 -4.62 -3.42
N VAL A 142 -12.50 -3.38 -3.31
CA VAL A 142 -11.55 -3.00 -2.28
C VAL A 142 -12.31 -2.74 -0.99
N VAL A 143 -11.99 -3.51 0.05
CA VAL A 143 -12.65 -3.36 1.35
C VAL A 143 -11.91 -2.39 2.26
N SER A 144 -10.61 -2.27 2.11
CA SER A 144 -9.77 -1.35 2.89
C SER A 144 -8.41 -1.17 2.25
N CYS A 145 -7.73 -0.09 2.63
CA CYS A 145 -6.33 0.15 2.30
C CYS A 145 -5.55 0.31 3.60
N ALA A 146 -4.42 -0.38 3.71
CA ALA A 146 -3.59 -0.35 4.91
C ALA A 146 -2.16 0.11 4.58
N PHE A 147 -1.64 1.02 5.41
CA PHE A 147 -0.32 1.61 5.23
C PHE A 147 0.41 1.65 6.56
N VAL A 148 1.73 1.51 6.52
CA VAL A 148 2.54 1.71 7.72
C VAL A 148 2.57 3.19 8.11
N VAL A 149 2.81 4.06 7.14
CA VAL A 149 3.00 5.50 7.36
C VAL A 149 1.96 6.30 6.58
N ASP A 150 1.34 7.25 7.27
CA ASP A 150 0.56 8.31 6.64
C ASP A 150 1.34 9.62 6.69
N LEU A 151 1.35 10.36 5.58
CA LEU A 151 1.84 11.73 5.53
C LEU A 151 0.63 12.66 5.41
N PRO A 152 0.02 13.08 6.52
CA PRO A 152 -1.29 13.75 6.50
C PRO A 152 -1.33 15.02 5.67
N GLU A 153 -0.23 15.77 5.62
CA GLU A 153 -0.15 17.03 4.87
C GLU A 153 -0.34 16.86 3.38
N LEU A 154 -0.11 15.66 2.85
CA LEU A 154 -0.24 15.39 1.41
C LEU A 154 -1.64 14.96 0.99
N GLY A 155 -2.54 14.70 1.94
CA GLY A 155 -3.97 14.57 1.67
C GLY A 155 -4.45 13.21 1.15
N GLY A 156 -3.60 12.20 1.08
CA GLY A 156 -3.99 10.91 0.52
C GLY A 156 -5.13 10.22 1.25
N ARG A 157 -5.15 10.30 2.59
CA ARG A 157 -6.24 9.72 3.39
C ARG A 157 -7.59 10.30 2.99
N LYS A 158 -7.68 11.62 2.83
CA LYS A 158 -8.93 12.27 2.42
C LYS A 158 -9.37 11.80 1.05
N VAL A 159 -8.45 11.66 0.11
CA VAL A 159 -8.75 11.16 -1.23
C VAL A 159 -9.40 9.77 -1.16
N LEU A 160 -8.82 8.87 -0.38
CA LEU A 160 -9.34 7.50 -0.26
C LEU A 160 -10.66 7.45 0.52
N THR A 161 -10.78 8.20 1.60
CA THR A 161 -12.03 8.22 2.38
C THR A 161 -13.17 8.85 1.60
N ASP A 162 -12.89 9.85 0.76
CA ASP A 162 -13.90 10.47 -0.13
C ASP A 162 -14.39 9.46 -1.18
N MET A 163 -13.62 8.43 -1.50
CA MET A 163 -14.04 7.32 -2.36
C MET A 163 -14.87 6.27 -1.63
N GLY A 164 -15.13 6.47 -0.35
CA GLY A 164 -15.90 5.53 0.47
C GLY A 164 -15.07 4.37 1.03
N LEU A 165 -13.74 4.48 1.00
CA LEU A 165 -12.86 3.42 1.47
C LEU A 165 -12.48 3.60 2.93
N ASP A 166 -12.34 2.47 3.61
CA ASP A 166 -11.73 2.41 4.92
C ASP A 166 -10.21 2.48 4.78
N VAL A 167 -9.56 3.30 5.58
CA VAL A 167 -8.11 3.50 5.55
C VAL A 167 -7.53 3.24 6.93
N HIS A 168 -6.60 2.28 7.00
CA HIS A 168 -5.88 1.95 8.22
C HIS A 168 -4.43 2.36 8.08
N THR A 169 -3.91 3.11 9.05
CA THR A 169 -2.49 3.49 9.11
C THR A 169 -1.96 3.24 10.51
N ILE A 170 -0.68 2.84 10.59
CA ILE A 170 -0.05 2.54 11.89
C ILE A 170 0.45 3.82 12.55
N CYS A 171 1.13 4.67 11.80
CA CYS A 171 1.70 5.91 12.33
C CYS A 171 1.66 7.02 11.27
N ASP A 172 1.93 8.23 11.72
CA ASP A 172 2.03 9.37 10.82
C ASP A 172 3.29 10.18 11.11
N PHE A 173 3.70 10.97 10.12
CA PHE A 173 4.77 11.94 10.25
C PHE A 173 4.30 13.28 9.70
N GLU A 174 4.63 14.34 10.42
CA GLU A 174 4.46 15.70 9.93
C GLU A 174 5.70 16.12 9.15
N GLY A 175 5.50 16.96 8.13
CA GLY A 175 6.60 17.45 7.30
C GLY A 175 7.02 16.42 6.24
N ALA A 176 6.40 16.50 5.12
CA ALA A 176 6.66 15.61 3.99
C ALA A 176 8.01 15.92 3.29
#